data_6195a78afaa3c5715ef1c6bf494bd8e0
#
_entry.id   6195a78afaa3c5715ef1c6bf494bd8e0
#
_cell.length_a   1.000
_cell.length_b   1.000
_cell.length_c   1.000
_cell.angle_alpha   90.00
_cell.angle_beta   90.00
_cell.angle_gamma   90.00
#
_symmetry.space_group_name_H-M   'P 1'
#
loop_
_entity.id
_entity.type
_entity.pdbx_description
1 polymer ?
#
loop_
_entity_poly.entity_id
_entity_poly.type
_entity_poly.pdbx_seq_one_letter_code
_entity_poly.pdbx_strand_id
1 'polypeptide(L)'
;MQKLGKKWYKNKFVLKMSICGLLLGSIYSFLPSSFHNLDELQKIIVEKNTSIEIAFLALFVLFITTGLAAASGAPGGLFYPMLTLGGAIGLILGSWSWIPDSALSTYIFAGMGAFVAGCSRTPITAMFLAFALTKNLLIMKPVLISCITSFLIARAFNEESIYERQIQIELEE
;
A
#
# COMPACT_ATOMS: atom_id res chain seq x y z
N MET A 1 -34.88 20.15 -14.29
CA MET A 1 -34.67 18.73 -13.91
C MET A 1 -33.22 18.35 -13.58
N GLN A 2 -32.20 19.03 -14.11
CA GLN A 2 -30.76 18.72 -13.81
C GLN A 2 -30.33 18.98 -12.35
N LYS A 3 -30.91 19.90 -11.61
CA LYS A 3 -30.54 20.22 -10.21
C LYS A 3 -30.96 19.14 -9.20
N LEU A 4 -32.00 18.38 -9.45
CA LEU A 4 -32.50 17.32 -8.58
C LEU A 4 -31.61 16.04 -8.68
N GLY A 5 -31.13 15.71 -9.88
CA GLY A 5 -30.23 14.59 -10.11
C GLY A 5 -28.88 14.77 -9.41
N LYS A 6 -28.28 15.97 -9.50
CA LYS A 6 -27.01 16.30 -8.81
C LYS A 6 -27.12 16.23 -7.28
N LYS A 7 -28.26 16.61 -6.71
CA LYS A 7 -28.49 16.57 -5.25
C LYS A 7 -28.66 15.13 -4.75
N TRP A 8 -29.30 14.27 -5.54
CA TRP A 8 -29.53 12.86 -5.21
C TRP A 8 -28.23 12.03 -5.30
N TYR A 9 -27.41 12.33 -6.30
CA TYR A 9 -26.08 11.75 -6.49
C TYR A 9 -25.13 12.15 -5.35
N LYS A 10 -25.12 13.43 -4.97
CA LYS A 10 -24.32 13.95 -3.86
C LYS A 10 -24.70 13.30 -2.51
N ASN A 11 -25.98 13.03 -2.28
CA ASN A 11 -26.44 12.33 -1.08
C ASN A 11 -26.00 10.87 -1.03
N LYS A 12 -26.00 10.15 -2.16
CA LYS A 12 -25.50 8.76 -2.22
C LYS A 12 -24.00 8.68 -1.98
N PHE A 13 -23.25 9.62 -2.52
CA PHE A 13 -21.80 9.71 -2.33
C PHE A 13 -21.44 9.98 -0.86
N VAL A 14 -22.11 10.97 -0.24
CA VAL A 14 -21.91 11.27 1.19
C VAL A 14 -22.30 10.09 2.06
N LEU A 15 -23.38 9.38 1.74
CA LEU A 15 -23.80 8.19 2.49
C LEU A 15 -22.76 7.06 2.37
N LYS A 16 -22.22 6.82 1.17
CA LYS A 16 -21.15 5.85 0.92
C LYS A 16 -19.90 6.16 1.76
N MET A 17 -19.44 7.40 1.73
CA MET A 17 -18.29 7.86 2.53
C MET A 17 -18.54 7.72 4.03
N SER A 18 -19.75 8.09 4.50
CA SER A 18 -20.10 7.98 5.93
C SER A 18 -20.12 6.54 6.42
N ILE A 19 -20.68 5.61 5.65
CA ILE A 19 -20.70 4.18 5.99
C ILE A 19 -19.28 3.62 6.00
N CYS A 20 -18.46 3.91 4.96
CA CYS A 20 -17.07 3.47 4.93
C CYS A 20 -16.26 4.06 6.09
N GLY A 21 -16.47 5.34 6.42
CA GLY A 21 -15.81 5.98 7.56
C GLY A 21 -16.17 5.34 8.90
N LEU A 22 -17.45 5.00 9.12
CA LEU A 22 -17.90 4.28 10.30
C LEU A 22 -17.29 2.87 10.39
N LEU A 23 -17.25 2.14 9.27
CA LEU A 23 -16.64 0.81 9.23
C LEU A 23 -15.13 0.89 9.52
N LEU A 24 -14.41 1.82 8.89
CA LEU A 24 -12.99 2.03 9.15
C LEU A 24 -12.73 2.43 10.61
N GLY A 25 -13.51 3.37 11.15
CA GLY A 25 -13.41 3.77 12.54
C GLY A 25 -13.65 2.61 13.51
N SER A 26 -14.64 1.76 13.21
CA SER A 26 -14.90 0.56 14.01
C SER A 26 -13.73 -0.42 13.96
N ILE A 27 -13.18 -0.69 12.78
CA ILE A 27 -12.02 -1.58 12.61
C ILE A 27 -10.83 -1.04 13.42
N TYR A 28 -10.50 0.25 13.24
CA TYR A 28 -9.38 0.86 13.96
C TYR A 28 -9.57 0.90 15.48
N SER A 29 -10.81 0.99 15.98
CA SER A 29 -11.10 0.99 17.42
C SER A 29 -10.73 -0.31 18.10
N PHE A 30 -10.74 -1.44 17.39
CA PHE A 30 -10.37 -2.76 17.91
C PHE A 30 -8.88 -3.09 17.72
N LEU A 31 -8.14 -2.29 16.96
CA LEU A 31 -6.72 -2.55 16.70
C LEU A 31 -5.82 -1.93 17.78
N PRO A 32 -4.62 -2.51 17.99
CA PRO A 32 -3.57 -1.91 18.82
C PRO A 32 -3.22 -0.49 18.36
N SER A 33 -2.80 0.36 19.31
CA SER A 33 -2.44 1.76 19.04
C SER A 33 -1.40 1.95 17.92
N SER A 34 -0.52 0.98 17.73
CA SER A 34 0.49 0.96 16.67
C SER A 34 -0.10 1.00 15.25
N PHE A 35 -1.34 0.56 15.07
CA PHE A 35 -2.05 0.57 13.78
C PHE A 35 -2.74 1.90 13.48
N HIS A 36 -2.89 2.78 14.46
CA HIS A 36 -3.53 4.08 14.27
C HIS A 36 -2.64 5.07 13.51
N ASN A 37 -1.32 4.83 13.55
CA ASN A 37 -0.35 5.67 12.87
C ASN A 37 0.45 4.83 11.86
N LEU A 38 0.25 5.12 10.57
CA LEU A 38 0.95 4.42 9.49
C LEU A 38 2.48 4.57 9.58
N ASP A 39 2.97 5.72 10.08
CA ASP A 39 4.40 5.95 10.27
C ASP A 39 4.99 5.02 11.33
N GLU A 40 4.28 4.81 12.43
CA GLU A 40 4.69 3.87 13.48
C GLU A 40 4.64 2.43 12.99
N LEU A 41 3.58 2.06 12.29
CA LEU A 41 3.44 0.73 11.71
C LEU A 41 4.55 0.44 10.70
N GLN A 42 4.92 1.41 9.86
CA GLN A 42 6.02 1.26 8.92
C GLN A 42 7.36 1.12 9.65
N LYS A 43 7.61 1.88 10.71
CA LYS A 43 8.82 1.72 11.53
C LYS A 43 8.88 0.33 12.16
N ILE A 44 7.79 -0.15 12.72
CA ILE A 44 7.68 -1.50 13.28
C ILE A 44 8.02 -2.56 12.22
N ILE A 45 7.48 -2.45 11.01
CA ILE A 45 7.76 -3.40 9.91
C ILE A 45 9.25 -3.36 9.51
N VAL A 46 9.88 -2.19 9.54
CA VAL A 46 11.30 -2.03 9.18
C VAL A 46 12.24 -2.49 10.31
N GLU A 47 11.78 -2.50 11.56
CA GLU A 47 12.55 -2.99 12.69
C GLU A 47 12.75 -4.52 12.63
N LYS A 48 14.00 -4.96 12.82
CA LYS A 48 14.40 -6.37 12.70
C LYS A 48 13.74 -7.35 13.69
N ASN A 49 13.14 -6.83 14.76
CA ASN A 49 12.54 -7.64 15.85
C ASN A 49 11.03 -7.81 15.71
N THR A 50 10.46 -7.46 14.58
CA THR A 50 9.01 -7.57 14.39
C THR A 50 8.61 -9.02 14.18
N SER A 51 7.64 -9.49 14.95
CA SER A 51 7.10 -10.83 14.79
C SER A 51 6.35 -10.97 13.45
N ILE A 52 6.47 -12.13 12.83
CA ILE A 52 5.77 -12.47 11.58
C ILE A 52 4.25 -12.29 11.73
N GLU A 53 3.70 -12.57 12.91
CA GLU A 53 2.28 -12.42 13.22
C GLU A 53 1.80 -10.98 13.03
N ILE A 54 2.59 -9.99 13.49
CA ILE A 54 2.28 -8.56 13.31
C ILE A 54 2.33 -8.20 11.82
N ALA A 55 3.26 -8.75 11.05
CA ALA A 55 3.34 -8.51 9.61
C ALA A 55 2.12 -9.06 8.86
N PHE A 56 1.64 -10.26 9.19
CA PHE A 56 0.41 -10.82 8.63
C PHE A 56 -0.82 -10.01 9.02
N LEU A 57 -0.93 -9.62 10.29
CA LEU A 57 -2.02 -8.78 10.76
C LEU A 57 -2.01 -7.43 10.03
N ALA A 58 -0.85 -6.79 9.93
CA ALA A 58 -0.69 -5.53 9.21
C ALA A 58 -1.10 -5.66 7.74
N LEU A 59 -0.65 -6.71 7.05
CA LEU A 59 -0.99 -6.97 5.66
C LEU A 59 -2.52 -7.10 5.48
N PHE A 60 -3.16 -7.90 6.30
CA PHE A 60 -4.59 -8.15 6.20
C PHE A 60 -5.43 -6.89 6.51
N VAL A 61 -5.11 -6.21 7.61
CA VAL A 61 -5.79 -4.99 8.02
C VAL A 61 -5.62 -3.88 7.01
N LEU A 62 -4.37 -3.61 6.57
CA LEU A 62 -4.10 -2.57 5.58
C LEU A 62 -4.73 -2.88 4.23
N PHE A 63 -4.75 -4.13 3.81
CA PHE A 63 -5.39 -4.52 2.55
C PHE A 63 -6.90 -4.22 2.59
N ILE A 64 -7.58 -4.60 3.66
CA ILE A 64 -9.02 -4.33 3.83
C ILE A 64 -9.28 -2.82 3.96
N THR A 65 -8.56 -2.12 4.83
CA THR A 65 -8.80 -0.69 5.08
C THR A 65 -8.49 0.16 3.87
N THR A 66 -7.40 -0.13 3.14
CA THR A 66 -7.05 0.57 1.90
C THR A 66 -8.06 0.27 0.79
N GLY A 67 -8.52 -0.98 0.67
CA GLY A 67 -9.55 -1.38 -0.28
C GLY A 67 -10.88 -0.68 0.00
N LEU A 68 -11.31 -0.61 1.26
CA LEU A 68 -12.52 0.11 1.66
C LEU A 68 -12.39 1.63 1.42
N ALA A 69 -11.24 2.22 1.73
CA ALA A 69 -10.99 3.63 1.49
C ALA A 69 -11.01 3.94 -0.02
N ALA A 70 -10.37 3.13 -0.85
CA ALA A 70 -10.42 3.28 -2.31
C ALA A 70 -11.84 3.11 -2.88
N ALA A 71 -12.60 2.13 -2.38
CA ALA A 71 -13.98 1.88 -2.81
C ALA A 71 -14.95 3.00 -2.40
N SER A 72 -14.63 3.76 -1.34
CA SER A 72 -15.47 4.90 -0.90
C SER A 72 -15.38 6.11 -1.84
N GLY A 73 -14.36 6.18 -2.70
CA GLY A 73 -14.06 7.36 -3.52
C GLY A 73 -13.48 8.51 -2.69
N ALA A 74 -13.03 8.27 -1.47
CA ALA A 74 -12.41 9.30 -0.65
C ALA A 74 -11.07 9.72 -1.28
N PRO A 75 -10.81 11.02 -1.46
CA PRO A 75 -9.52 11.52 -1.89
C PRO A 75 -8.49 11.21 -0.81
N GLY A 76 -7.73 10.16 -0.99
CA GLY A 76 -6.71 9.71 -0.05
C GLY A 76 -5.43 9.27 -0.76
N GLY A 77 -4.28 9.47 -0.12
CA GLY A 77 -3.00 9.00 -0.64
C GLY A 77 -2.88 7.48 -0.51
N LEU A 78 -2.98 6.76 -1.61
CA LEU A 78 -2.77 5.30 -1.65
C LEU A 78 -1.30 4.91 -1.51
N PHE A 79 -0.41 5.87 -1.68
CA PHE A 79 1.03 5.65 -1.77
C PHE A 79 1.63 5.08 -0.48
N TYR A 80 1.29 5.65 0.66
CA TYR A 80 1.81 5.23 1.96
C TYR A 80 1.34 3.81 2.36
N PRO A 81 0.05 3.47 2.23
CA PRO A 81 -0.42 2.11 2.42
C PRO A 81 0.25 1.10 1.48
N MET A 82 0.53 1.47 0.23
CA MET A 82 1.23 0.59 -0.72
C MET A 82 2.65 0.26 -0.25
N LEU A 83 3.39 1.25 0.28
CA LEU A 83 4.71 1.02 0.85
C LEU A 83 4.66 0.06 2.04
N THR A 84 3.73 0.31 2.96
CA THR A 84 3.59 -0.49 4.18
C THR A 84 3.17 -1.93 3.85
N LEU A 85 2.24 -2.12 2.90
CA LEU A 85 1.85 -3.44 2.39
C LEU A 85 3.04 -4.17 1.75
N GLY A 86 3.78 -3.49 0.89
CA GLY A 86 4.98 -4.04 0.26
C GLY A 86 6.05 -4.44 1.28
N GLY A 87 6.25 -3.59 2.31
CA GLY A 87 7.17 -3.87 3.41
C GLY A 87 6.74 -5.09 4.23
N ALA A 88 5.46 -5.23 4.54
CA ALA A 88 4.92 -6.38 5.27
C ALA A 88 5.12 -7.69 4.47
N ILE A 89 4.87 -7.67 3.16
CA ILE A 89 5.14 -8.82 2.28
C ILE A 89 6.64 -9.13 2.28
N GLY A 90 7.50 -8.12 2.16
CA GLY A 90 8.95 -8.28 2.19
C GLY A 90 9.44 -8.86 3.52
N LEU A 91 8.88 -8.43 4.65
CA LEU A 91 9.18 -8.97 5.97
C LEU A 91 8.78 -10.45 6.06
N ILE A 92 7.58 -10.81 5.63
CA ILE A 92 7.10 -12.20 5.65
C ILE A 92 8.02 -13.10 4.81
N LEU A 93 8.36 -12.69 3.59
CA LEU A 93 9.24 -13.44 2.71
C LEU A 93 10.67 -13.50 3.26
N GLY A 94 11.18 -12.41 3.80
CA GLY A 94 12.52 -12.32 4.37
C GLY A 94 12.69 -13.07 5.68
N SER A 95 11.61 -13.31 6.41
CA SER A 95 11.62 -14.09 7.66
C SER A 95 11.53 -15.59 7.44
N TRP A 96 11.49 -16.06 6.19
CA TRP A 96 11.52 -17.48 5.88
C TRP A 96 12.88 -18.08 6.28
N SER A 97 12.87 -19.21 6.94
CA SER A 97 13.99 -19.83 7.67
C SER A 97 15.29 -20.09 6.88
N TRP A 98 15.30 -19.86 5.59
CA TRP A 98 16.46 -20.06 4.70
C TRP A 98 17.24 -18.77 4.43
N ILE A 99 16.76 -17.64 4.90
CA ILE A 99 17.33 -16.33 4.61
C ILE A 99 18.06 -15.81 5.84
N PRO A 100 19.34 -15.40 5.71
CA PRO A 100 20.07 -14.84 6.84
C PRO A 100 19.45 -13.51 7.29
N ASP A 101 19.37 -13.29 8.61
CA ASP A 101 18.82 -12.09 9.25
C ASP A 101 19.47 -10.79 8.75
N SER A 102 20.72 -10.85 8.28
CA SER A 102 21.41 -9.72 7.70
C SER A 102 20.76 -9.19 6.41
N ALA A 103 20.03 -10.05 5.69
CA ALA A 103 19.37 -9.70 4.44
C ALA A 103 17.91 -9.23 4.62
N LEU A 104 17.34 -9.36 5.83
CA LEU A 104 15.93 -9.07 6.10
C LEU A 104 15.52 -7.65 5.67
N SER A 105 16.32 -6.65 6.01
CA SER A 105 16.05 -5.26 5.59
C SER A 105 16.01 -5.10 4.07
N THR A 106 16.86 -5.86 3.34
CA THR A 106 16.84 -5.84 1.87
C THR A 106 15.53 -6.36 1.32
N TYR A 107 14.97 -7.43 1.89
CA TYR A 107 13.68 -7.98 1.47
C TYR A 107 12.53 -7.02 1.77
N ILE A 108 12.53 -6.36 2.92
CA ILE A 108 11.52 -5.37 3.29
C ILE A 108 11.50 -4.22 2.28
N PHE A 109 12.65 -3.61 2.00
CA PHE A 109 12.72 -2.47 1.07
C PHE A 109 12.51 -2.89 -0.39
N ALA A 110 12.95 -4.10 -0.78
CA ALA A 110 12.64 -4.65 -2.10
C ALA A 110 11.14 -4.89 -2.28
N GLY A 111 10.45 -5.39 -1.24
CA GLY A 111 9.01 -5.53 -1.21
C GLY A 111 8.27 -4.19 -1.32
N MET A 112 8.71 -3.17 -0.55
CA MET A 112 8.15 -1.81 -0.64
C MET A 112 8.24 -1.26 -2.06
N GLY A 113 9.45 -1.31 -2.66
CA GLY A 113 9.68 -0.82 -4.01
C GLY A 113 8.90 -1.61 -5.07
N ALA A 114 8.91 -2.94 -4.97
CA ALA A 114 8.20 -3.80 -5.92
C ALA A 114 6.68 -3.55 -5.90
N PHE A 115 6.08 -3.42 -4.71
CA PHE A 115 4.64 -3.19 -4.60
C PHE A 115 4.24 -1.84 -5.19
N VAL A 116 4.97 -0.77 -4.87
CA VAL A 116 4.75 0.56 -5.46
C VAL A 116 4.96 0.53 -6.98
N ALA A 117 6.05 -0.06 -7.47
CA ALA A 117 6.34 -0.15 -8.91
C ALA A 117 5.26 -0.90 -9.68
N GLY A 118 4.75 -2.00 -9.12
CA GLY A 118 3.67 -2.79 -9.71
C GLY A 118 2.34 -2.05 -9.78
N CYS A 119 1.97 -1.34 -8.70
CA CYS A 119 0.69 -0.63 -8.62
C CYS A 119 0.68 0.70 -9.39
N SER A 120 1.72 1.53 -9.19
CA SER A 120 1.79 2.88 -9.78
C SER A 120 2.39 2.92 -11.18
N ARG A 121 2.99 1.83 -11.67
CA ARG A 121 3.70 1.76 -12.96
C ARG A 121 4.93 2.68 -13.04
N THR A 122 5.52 3.03 -11.93
CA THR A 122 6.66 3.95 -11.83
C THR A 122 7.87 3.29 -11.16
N PRO A 123 8.59 2.37 -11.84
CA PRO A 123 9.68 1.59 -11.23
C PRO A 123 10.85 2.45 -10.78
N ILE A 124 11.18 3.50 -11.53
CA ILE A 124 12.29 4.41 -11.18
C ILE A 124 11.96 5.21 -9.92
N THR A 125 10.75 5.77 -9.84
CA THR A 125 10.29 6.51 -8.66
C THR A 125 10.27 5.62 -7.41
N ALA A 126 9.79 4.39 -7.55
CA ALA A 126 9.76 3.42 -6.46
C ALA A 126 11.16 3.08 -5.93
N MET A 127 12.14 2.93 -6.84
CA MET A 127 13.54 2.72 -6.49
C MET A 127 14.13 3.92 -5.72
N PHE A 128 13.95 5.13 -6.22
CA PHE A 128 14.44 6.35 -5.55
C PHE A 128 13.80 6.55 -4.18
N LEU A 129 12.54 6.20 -4.05
CA LEU A 129 11.85 6.26 -2.77
C LEU A 129 12.43 5.27 -1.76
N ALA A 130 12.63 4.02 -2.17
CA ALA A 130 13.27 3.01 -1.33
C ALA A 130 14.68 3.48 -0.92
N PHE A 131 15.43 4.12 -1.83
CA PHE A 131 16.72 4.72 -1.51
C PHE A 131 16.60 5.86 -0.50
N ALA A 132 15.64 6.75 -0.64
CA ALA A 132 15.42 7.87 0.27
C ALA A 132 15.13 7.39 1.70
N LEU A 133 14.42 6.26 1.84
CA LEU A 133 14.11 5.63 3.12
C LEU A 133 15.32 4.94 3.75
N THR A 134 16.13 4.24 2.93
CA THR A 134 17.26 3.43 3.44
C THR A 134 18.55 4.21 3.58
N LYS A 135 18.76 5.19 2.71
CA LYS A 135 20.04 5.92 2.52
C LYS A 135 21.24 4.97 2.29
N ASN A 136 20.97 3.74 1.84
CA ASN A 136 21.98 2.70 1.66
C ASN A 136 22.05 2.26 0.20
N LEU A 137 23.17 2.56 -0.46
CA LEU A 137 23.41 2.20 -1.87
C LEU A 137 23.53 0.69 -2.12
N LEU A 138 23.91 -0.09 -1.12
CA LEU A 138 24.07 -1.55 -1.27
C LEU A 138 22.71 -2.24 -1.51
N ILE A 139 21.64 -1.68 -0.95
CA ILE A 139 20.29 -2.22 -1.08
C ILE A 139 19.66 -1.81 -2.43
N MET A 140 20.19 -0.81 -3.11
CA MET A 140 19.60 -0.32 -4.38
C MET A 140 19.57 -1.37 -5.49
N LYS A 141 20.59 -2.22 -5.60
CA LYS A 141 20.65 -3.25 -6.66
C LYS A 141 19.48 -4.24 -6.58
N PRO A 142 19.24 -4.93 -5.44
CA PRO A 142 18.10 -5.84 -5.32
C PRO A 142 16.74 -5.11 -5.41
N VAL A 143 16.64 -3.89 -4.87
CA VAL A 143 15.42 -3.07 -5.00
C VAL A 143 15.12 -2.72 -6.45
N LEU A 144 16.13 -2.31 -7.23
CA LEU A 144 15.95 -2.02 -8.66
C LEU A 144 15.43 -3.24 -9.42
N ILE A 145 16.04 -4.39 -9.19
CA ILE A 145 15.63 -5.64 -9.86
C ILE A 145 14.18 -5.98 -9.49
N SER A 146 13.82 -5.89 -8.21
CA SER A 146 12.46 -6.18 -7.75
C SER A 146 11.43 -5.18 -8.31
N CYS A 147 11.76 -3.89 -8.41
CA CYS A 147 10.89 -2.88 -8.99
C CYS A 147 10.66 -3.13 -10.49
N ILE A 148 11.72 -3.44 -11.24
CA ILE A 148 11.62 -3.68 -12.69
C ILE A 148 10.84 -4.97 -12.96
N THR A 149 11.15 -6.06 -12.27
CA THR A 149 10.42 -7.33 -12.44
C THR A 149 8.95 -7.20 -12.10
N SER A 150 8.62 -6.55 -10.98
CA SER A 150 7.23 -6.28 -10.58
C SER A 150 6.50 -5.43 -11.62
N PHE A 151 7.13 -4.38 -12.12
CA PHE A 151 6.58 -3.55 -13.19
C PHE A 151 6.29 -4.34 -14.46
N LEU A 152 7.26 -5.16 -14.92
CA LEU A 152 7.12 -5.96 -16.15
C LEU A 152 5.99 -6.99 -16.01
N ILE A 153 5.94 -7.71 -14.89
CA ILE A 153 4.88 -8.68 -14.61
C ILE A 153 3.53 -7.99 -14.56
N ALA A 154 3.43 -6.90 -13.81
CA ALA A 154 2.19 -6.17 -13.67
C ALA A 154 1.69 -5.59 -15.00
N ARG A 155 2.60 -5.12 -15.88
CA ARG A 155 2.27 -4.65 -17.23
C ARG A 155 1.81 -5.79 -18.15
N ALA A 156 2.36 -6.99 -17.99
CA ALA A 156 1.95 -8.16 -18.77
C ALA A 156 0.52 -8.61 -18.46
N PHE A 157 0.04 -8.40 -17.22
CA PHE A 157 -1.32 -8.76 -16.82
C PHE A 157 -2.34 -7.64 -17.04
N ASN A 158 -1.94 -6.39 -16.93
CA ASN A 158 -2.81 -5.23 -17.11
C ASN A 158 -1.99 -4.02 -17.55
N GLU A 159 -2.43 -3.28 -18.55
CA GLU A 159 -1.71 -2.09 -19.04
C GLU A 159 -1.92 -0.86 -18.16
N GLU A 160 -3.05 -0.78 -17.45
CA GLU A 160 -3.43 0.39 -16.67
C GLU A 160 -2.81 0.42 -15.28
N SER A 161 -2.40 1.61 -14.84
CA SER A 161 -2.00 1.86 -13.45
C SER A 161 -3.23 2.04 -12.56
N ILE A 162 -3.05 1.91 -11.24
CA ILE A 162 -4.13 2.14 -10.27
C ILE A 162 -4.66 3.58 -10.34
N TYR A 163 -3.80 4.55 -10.69
CA TYR A 163 -4.16 5.96 -10.82
C TYR A 163 -4.94 6.24 -12.10
N GLU A 164 -4.57 5.61 -13.22
CA GLU A 164 -5.32 5.71 -14.48
C GLU A 164 -6.73 5.14 -14.31
N ARG A 165 -6.84 4.02 -13.62
CA ARG A 165 -8.13 3.39 -13.34
C ARG A 165 -9.02 4.25 -12.42
N GLN A 166 -8.44 4.93 -11.43
CA GLN A 166 -9.18 5.89 -10.61
C GLN A 166 -9.72 7.05 -11.44
N ILE A 167 -8.90 7.62 -12.33
CA ILE A 167 -9.32 8.71 -13.21
C ILE A 167 -10.47 8.27 -14.15
N GLN A 168 -10.39 7.05 -14.69
CA GLN A 168 -11.46 6.53 -15.54
C GLN A 168 -12.79 6.40 -14.77
N ILE A 169 -12.76 5.89 -13.55
CA ILE A 169 -13.95 5.76 -12.69
C ILE A 169 -14.55 7.15 -12.40
N GLU A 170 -13.72 8.16 -12.13
CA GLU A 170 -14.18 9.53 -11.87
C GLU A 170 -14.77 10.21 -13.14
N LEU A 171 -14.31 9.82 -14.34
CA LEU A 171 -14.82 10.36 -15.61
C LEU A 171 -16.14 9.70 -16.04
N GLU A 172 -16.40 8.45 -15.61
CA GLU A 172 -17.64 7.72 -15.89
C GLU A 172 -18.78 8.10 -14.93
N GLU A 173 -18.47 8.72 -13.80
CA GLU A 173 -19.44 9.22 -12.79
C GLU A 173 -19.85 10.67 -13.07
#